data_86972f3916e6e54251a2bb041c4864cb
#
_entry.id   86972f3916e6e54251a2bb041c4864cb
#
_cell.length_a   1.000
_cell.length_b   1.000
_cell.length_c   1.000
_cell.angle_alpha   90.00
_cell.angle_beta   90.00
_cell.angle_gamma   90.00
#
_symmetry.space_group_name_H-M   'P 1'
#
loop_
_entity.id
_entity.type
_entity.pdbx_description
1 polymer ?
#
loop_
_entity_poly.entity_id
_entity_poly.type
_entity_poly.pdbx_seq_one_letter_code
_entity_poly.pdbx_strand_id
1 'polypeptide(L)'
;MTEKNGSNQTDAAAQEPAAAEAPRLDGNEAINRAAEQAKSTATRNITELEGLPIPDETANLRFGPNIHDGLLALLPLVGVWRGEGQANTVVDGEYNFGQQLIFSHDGENYLKYESRIWKLDEEGKPTGPDQRETGFWRINNEDEIEFICVHSTR
;
A
#
# COMPACT_ATOMS: atom_id res chain seq x y z
N MET A 1 69.24 26.89 -26.01
CA MET A 1 69.45 26.05 -24.82
C MET A 1 68.33 26.27 -23.88
N THR A 2 67.44 25.33 -23.81
CA THR A 2 66.72 24.87 -22.62
C THR A 2 65.59 23.95 -23.10
N GLU A 3 65.79 22.65 -22.91
CA GLU A 3 64.84 21.59 -23.16
C GLU A 3 63.70 21.65 -22.17
N LYS A 4 62.46 21.49 -22.64
CA LYS A 4 61.30 21.22 -21.82
C LYS A 4 60.85 19.78 -22.01
N ASN A 5 61.11 19.01 -20.99
CA ASN A 5 60.67 17.65 -20.83
C ASN A 5 59.15 17.62 -20.56
N GLY A 6 58.36 17.05 -21.46
CA GLY A 6 56.93 16.87 -21.31
C GLY A 6 56.65 15.48 -20.75
N SER A 7 56.26 15.40 -19.50
CA SER A 7 55.79 14.17 -18.88
C SER A 7 54.37 13.81 -19.37
N ASN A 8 54.29 12.72 -20.09
CA ASN A 8 53.05 12.11 -20.54
C ASN A 8 52.47 11.33 -19.36
N GLN A 9 51.40 11.84 -18.78
CA GLN A 9 50.62 11.15 -17.76
C GLN A 9 49.48 10.41 -18.47
N THR A 10 49.65 9.11 -18.60
CA THR A 10 48.59 8.19 -19.05
C THR A 10 47.61 7.97 -17.91
N ASP A 11 46.43 8.60 -17.99
CA ASP A 11 45.28 8.26 -17.18
C ASP A 11 44.78 6.87 -17.55
N ALA A 12 45.13 5.89 -16.73
CA ALA A 12 44.50 4.58 -16.76
C ALA A 12 43.13 4.68 -16.03
N ALA A 13 42.07 4.91 -16.78
CA ALA A 13 40.73 4.75 -16.28
C ALA A 13 40.49 3.30 -15.89
N ALA A 14 40.39 3.04 -14.59
CA ALA A 14 39.98 1.75 -14.07
C ALA A 14 38.55 1.49 -14.48
N GLN A 15 38.35 0.56 -15.40
CA GLN A 15 37.03 0.00 -15.72
C GLN A 15 36.55 -0.80 -14.50
N GLU A 16 35.49 -0.31 -13.82
CA GLU A 16 34.75 -1.14 -12.86
C GLU A 16 34.23 -2.39 -13.58
N PRO A 17 34.35 -3.58 -12.97
CA PRO A 17 33.78 -4.78 -13.55
C PRO A 17 32.24 -4.64 -13.59
N ALA A 18 31.70 -4.73 -14.81
CA ALA A 18 30.26 -4.80 -15.00
C ALA A 18 29.69 -5.94 -14.14
N ALA A 19 28.79 -5.60 -13.21
CA ALA A 19 28.08 -6.58 -12.43
C ALA A 19 27.36 -7.54 -13.39
N ALA A 20 27.69 -8.83 -13.33
CA ALA A 20 27.06 -9.84 -14.15
C ALA A 20 25.55 -9.81 -13.91
N GLU A 21 24.80 -9.49 -14.96
CA GLU A 21 23.35 -9.44 -14.92
C GLU A 21 22.83 -10.83 -14.57
N ALA A 22 22.16 -10.97 -13.42
CA ALA A 22 21.60 -12.25 -13.00
C ALA A 22 20.61 -12.74 -14.05
N PRO A 23 20.62 -14.04 -14.38
CA PRO A 23 19.74 -14.57 -15.42
C PRO A 23 18.27 -14.28 -15.09
N ARG A 24 17.54 -13.69 -16.04
CA ARG A 24 16.12 -13.43 -15.92
C ARG A 24 15.38 -14.76 -15.93
N LEU A 25 14.72 -15.07 -14.81
CA LEU A 25 13.86 -16.24 -14.71
C LEU A 25 12.55 -15.98 -15.48
N ASP A 26 11.96 -17.04 -16.07
CA ASP A 26 10.59 -16.92 -16.54
C ASP A 26 9.61 -16.76 -15.35
N GLY A 27 8.37 -16.33 -15.62
CA GLY A 27 7.41 -16.02 -14.57
C GLY A 27 7.09 -17.22 -13.66
N ASN A 28 7.02 -18.43 -14.22
CA ASN A 28 6.72 -19.65 -13.48
C ASN A 28 7.93 -20.11 -12.64
N GLU A 29 9.13 -20.02 -13.19
CA GLU A 29 10.36 -20.30 -12.45
C GLU A 29 10.54 -19.33 -11.27
N ALA A 30 10.26 -18.05 -11.47
CA ALA A 30 10.31 -17.05 -10.42
C ALA A 30 9.32 -17.35 -9.29
N ILE A 31 8.08 -17.74 -9.62
CA ILE A 31 7.04 -18.12 -8.65
C ILE A 31 7.46 -19.36 -7.87
N ASN A 32 7.92 -20.42 -8.55
CA ASN A 32 8.36 -21.64 -7.91
C ASN A 32 9.54 -21.41 -6.97
N ARG A 33 10.51 -20.62 -7.41
CA ARG A 33 11.66 -20.24 -6.59
C ARG A 33 11.24 -19.42 -5.36
N ALA A 34 10.33 -18.47 -5.52
CA ALA A 34 9.80 -17.70 -4.42
C ALA A 34 9.03 -18.58 -3.42
N ALA A 35 8.23 -19.54 -3.91
CA ALA A 35 7.50 -20.49 -3.08
C ALA A 35 8.44 -21.41 -2.26
N GLU A 36 9.49 -21.92 -2.87
CA GLU A 36 10.48 -22.71 -2.14
C GLU A 36 11.24 -21.88 -1.11
N GLN A 37 11.62 -20.66 -1.46
CA GLN A 37 12.27 -19.75 -0.53
C GLN A 37 11.34 -19.35 0.63
N ALA A 38 10.05 -19.16 0.36
CA ALA A 38 9.06 -18.86 1.38
C ALA A 38 8.92 -19.96 2.44
N LYS A 39 9.06 -21.24 2.06
CA LYS A 39 9.06 -22.37 3.02
C LYS A 39 10.18 -22.24 4.05
N SER A 40 11.35 -21.77 3.64
CA SER A 40 12.51 -21.59 4.53
C SER A 40 12.48 -20.27 5.32
N THR A 41 11.71 -19.29 4.87
CA THR A 41 11.61 -17.95 5.47
C THR A 41 10.29 -17.69 6.18
N ALA A 42 9.34 -18.64 6.16
CA ALA A 42 7.99 -18.45 6.72
C ALA A 42 8.00 -17.97 8.17
N THR A 43 8.94 -18.43 8.98
CA THR A 43 9.11 -17.99 10.38
C THR A 43 9.81 -16.65 10.53
N ARG A 44 10.39 -16.11 9.46
CA ARG A 44 11.07 -14.80 9.46
C ARG A 44 10.19 -13.68 8.93
N ASN A 45 9.14 -14.02 8.19
CA ASN A 45 8.15 -13.07 7.67
C ASN A 45 7.11 -12.75 8.76
N ILE A 46 7.59 -12.31 9.92
CA ILE A 46 6.76 -11.88 11.02
C ILE A 46 6.43 -10.42 10.74
N THR A 47 5.13 -10.10 10.65
CA THR A 47 4.66 -8.74 10.43
C THR A 47 4.71 -7.90 11.71
N GLU A 48 4.78 -8.55 12.86
CA GLU A 48 4.91 -7.91 14.16
C GLU A 48 6.38 -7.84 14.56
N LEU A 49 6.87 -6.63 14.81
CA LEU A 49 8.20 -6.38 15.37
C LEU A 49 8.02 -6.08 16.86
N GLU A 50 8.56 -6.95 17.73
CA GLU A 50 8.55 -6.71 19.17
C GLU A 50 9.26 -5.39 19.49
N GLY A 51 8.65 -4.60 20.36
CA GLY A 51 9.23 -3.36 20.86
C GLY A 51 9.11 -2.16 19.91
N LEU A 52 8.27 -2.22 18.87
CA LEU A 52 7.92 -1.02 18.12
C LEU A 52 7.17 -0.04 19.04
N PRO A 53 7.60 1.23 19.11
CA PRO A 53 6.98 2.24 19.97
C PRO A 53 5.71 2.85 19.35
N ILE A 54 5.10 2.18 18.39
CA ILE A 54 3.86 2.62 17.73
C ILE A 54 2.70 1.72 18.17
N PRO A 55 1.55 2.31 18.52
CA PRO A 55 0.35 1.55 18.86
C PRO A 55 -0.18 0.76 17.66
N ASP A 56 -0.88 -0.34 17.93
CA ASP A 56 -1.62 -1.07 16.91
C ASP A 56 -2.78 -0.24 16.36
N GLU A 57 -3.04 -0.36 15.07
CA GLU A 57 -4.22 0.23 14.45
C GLU A 57 -5.50 -0.45 14.97
N THR A 58 -6.54 0.34 15.21
CA THR A 58 -7.85 -0.15 15.62
C THR A 58 -8.97 0.46 14.80
N ALA A 59 -9.91 -0.37 14.37
CA ALA A 59 -11.20 0.03 13.80
C ALA A 59 -12.34 -0.04 14.85
N ASN A 60 -11.99 -0.09 16.14
CA ASN A 60 -12.94 -0.20 17.23
C ASN A 60 -12.56 0.73 18.38
N LEU A 61 -13.37 1.77 18.58
CA LEU A 61 -13.14 2.80 19.62
C LEU A 61 -13.11 2.28 21.06
N ARG A 62 -13.42 1.00 21.31
CA ARG A 62 -13.35 0.38 22.63
C ARG A 62 -12.00 -0.28 22.92
N PHE A 63 -11.16 -0.45 21.91
CA PHE A 63 -9.88 -1.13 21.98
C PHE A 63 -8.78 -0.28 21.35
N GLY A 64 -7.56 -0.47 21.80
CA GLY A 64 -6.40 0.27 21.30
C GLY A 64 -6.25 1.66 21.91
N PRO A 65 -5.48 2.54 21.25
CA PRO A 65 -5.24 3.91 21.71
C PRO A 65 -6.52 4.76 21.64
N ASN A 66 -6.53 5.85 22.39
CA ASN A 66 -7.58 6.87 22.23
C ASN A 66 -7.42 7.55 20.86
N ILE A 67 -8.56 7.88 20.24
CA ILE A 67 -8.53 8.69 19.01
C ILE A 67 -7.94 10.07 19.30
N HIS A 68 -7.19 10.60 18.35
CA HIS A 68 -6.62 11.94 18.46
C HIS A 68 -7.71 13.01 18.50
N ASP A 69 -7.55 14.04 19.35
CA ASP A 69 -8.55 15.10 19.53
C ASP A 69 -8.88 15.83 18.22
N GLY A 70 -7.91 16.02 17.33
CA GLY A 70 -8.11 16.60 15.99
C GLY A 70 -9.00 15.79 15.06
N LEU A 71 -9.35 14.54 15.42
CA LEU A 71 -10.20 13.66 14.61
C LEU A 71 -11.60 13.48 15.14
N LEU A 72 -12.01 14.20 16.18
CA LEU A 72 -13.31 14.00 16.83
C LEU A 72 -14.49 14.18 15.86
N ALA A 73 -14.38 15.05 14.85
CA ALA A 73 -15.39 15.19 13.81
C ALA A 73 -15.49 13.97 12.89
N LEU A 74 -14.42 13.17 12.77
CA LEU A 74 -14.35 11.95 11.96
C LEU A 74 -14.60 10.68 12.80
N LEU A 75 -14.74 10.81 14.12
CA LEU A 75 -14.97 9.68 15.04
C LEU A 75 -16.09 8.74 14.60
N PRO A 76 -17.26 9.23 14.09
CA PRO A 76 -18.33 8.33 13.63
C PRO A 76 -17.94 7.41 12.47
N LEU A 77 -16.85 7.71 11.73
CA LEU A 77 -16.39 6.88 10.63
C LEU A 77 -15.64 5.65 11.10
N VAL A 78 -14.98 5.71 12.27
CA VAL A 78 -14.15 4.60 12.78
C VAL A 78 -14.97 3.32 12.88
N GLY A 79 -14.51 2.29 12.16
CA GLY A 79 -15.22 1.02 12.12
C GLY A 79 -15.07 0.29 10.78
N VAL A 80 -15.82 -0.80 10.68
CA VAL A 80 -15.95 -1.60 9.46
C VAL A 80 -17.37 -1.43 8.94
N TRP A 81 -17.48 -0.95 7.72
CA TRP A 81 -18.75 -0.67 7.04
C TRP A 81 -18.90 -1.61 5.86
N ARG A 82 -20.11 -2.10 5.63
CA ARG A 82 -20.44 -2.89 4.43
C ARG A 82 -21.74 -2.39 3.84
N GLY A 83 -21.79 -2.36 2.52
CA GLY A 83 -22.96 -1.95 1.77
C GLY A 83 -22.94 -2.50 0.35
N GLU A 84 -24.05 -2.29 -0.34
CA GLU A 84 -24.25 -2.64 -1.73
C GLU A 84 -24.75 -1.42 -2.48
N GLY A 85 -24.48 -1.35 -3.77
CA GLY A 85 -24.90 -0.25 -4.62
C GLY A 85 -24.89 -0.61 -6.09
N GLN A 86 -25.23 0.39 -6.89
CA GLN A 86 -25.17 0.31 -8.35
C GLN A 86 -24.17 1.33 -8.86
N ALA A 87 -23.39 0.94 -9.86
CA ALA A 87 -22.46 1.80 -10.56
C ALA A 87 -22.77 1.78 -12.06
N ASN A 88 -22.46 2.88 -12.73
CA ASN A 88 -22.50 2.97 -14.18
C ASN A 88 -21.19 3.58 -14.66
N THR A 89 -20.41 2.81 -15.38
CA THR A 89 -19.12 3.23 -15.91
C THR A 89 -19.12 3.20 -17.44
N VAL A 90 -18.24 3.97 -18.05
CA VAL A 90 -18.10 4.01 -19.51
C VAL A 90 -17.62 2.66 -20.07
N VAL A 91 -16.87 1.90 -19.27
CA VAL A 91 -16.25 0.64 -19.70
C VAL A 91 -17.16 -0.56 -19.47
N ASP A 92 -17.73 -0.66 -18.27
CA ASP A 92 -18.50 -1.84 -17.85
C ASP A 92 -20.02 -1.64 -17.93
N GLY A 93 -20.50 -0.40 -18.22
CA GLY A 93 -21.90 -0.07 -18.17
C GLY A 93 -22.45 -0.06 -16.75
N GLU A 94 -23.71 -0.46 -16.60
CA GLU A 94 -24.39 -0.54 -15.31
C GLU A 94 -24.18 -1.92 -14.66
N TYR A 95 -23.79 -1.91 -13.38
CA TYR A 95 -23.59 -3.14 -12.62
C TYR A 95 -23.84 -2.94 -11.12
N ASN A 96 -24.15 -4.02 -10.42
CA ASN A 96 -24.27 -4.06 -8.97
C ASN A 96 -22.90 -4.35 -8.33
N PHE A 97 -22.63 -3.68 -7.22
CA PHE A 97 -21.40 -3.89 -6.46
C PHE A 97 -21.67 -4.00 -4.96
N GLY A 98 -20.81 -4.74 -4.29
CA GLY A 98 -20.67 -4.72 -2.84
C GLY A 98 -19.39 -3.98 -2.45
N GLN A 99 -19.41 -3.30 -1.32
CA GLN A 99 -18.28 -2.55 -0.80
C GLN A 99 -18.07 -2.81 0.69
N GLN A 100 -16.83 -2.91 1.09
CA GLN A 100 -16.39 -2.86 2.49
C GLN A 100 -15.44 -1.67 2.66
N LEU A 101 -15.75 -0.83 3.65
CA LEU A 101 -14.90 0.26 4.10
C LEU A 101 -14.35 -0.06 5.49
N ILE A 102 -13.08 0.24 5.72
CA ILE A 102 -12.46 0.16 7.03
C ILE A 102 -11.82 1.50 7.32
N PHE A 103 -12.21 2.09 8.46
CA PHE A 103 -11.56 3.26 9.01
C PHE A 103 -10.92 2.86 10.32
N SER A 104 -9.61 2.95 10.41
CA SER A 104 -8.82 2.62 11.60
C SER A 104 -7.93 3.79 12.01
N HIS A 105 -7.48 3.79 13.26
CA HIS A 105 -6.54 4.76 13.78
C HIS A 105 -5.57 4.08 14.75
N ASP A 106 -4.44 4.70 15.00
CA ASP A 106 -3.40 4.31 15.94
C ASP A 106 -3.15 5.37 17.04
N GLY A 107 -4.05 6.37 17.11
CA GLY A 107 -3.95 7.50 18.05
C GLY A 107 -3.30 8.75 17.46
N GLU A 108 -2.71 8.66 16.27
CA GLU A 108 -2.15 9.80 15.53
C GLU A 108 -3.26 10.62 14.83
N ASN A 109 -2.90 11.82 14.33
CA ASN A 109 -3.87 12.77 13.74
C ASN A 109 -4.26 12.40 12.30
N TYR A 110 -4.65 11.16 12.06
CA TYR A 110 -5.23 10.68 10.81
C TYR A 110 -6.06 9.42 11.03
N LEU A 111 -7.05 9.19 10.15
CA LEU A 111 -7.68 7.88 9.99
C LEU A 111 -7.07 7.20 8.78
N LYS A 112 -6.65 5.96 8.93
CA LYS A 112 -6.35 5.09 7.80
C LYS A 112 -7.67 4.63 7.18
N TYR A 113 -7.70 4.62 5.85
CA TYR A 113 -8.85 4.25 5.05
C TYR A 113 -8.50 3.07 4.13
N GLU A 114 -9.36 2.06 4.13
CA GLU A 114 -9.30 0.97 3.16
C GLU A 114 -10.69 0.74 2.57
N SER A 115 -10.75 0.61 1.23
CA SER A 115 -11.95 0.23 0.50
C SER A 115 -11.70 -1.00 -0.35
N ARG A 116 -12.66 -1.91 -0.34
CA ARG A 116 -12.69 -3.11 -1.18
C ARG A 116 -14.03 -3.19 -1.86
N ILE A 117 -14.03 -3.15 -3.19
CA ILE A 117 -15.22 -3.24 -4.02
C ILE A 117 -15.17 -4.54 -4.81
N TRP A 118 -16.32 -5.19 -4.97
CA TRP A 118 -16.50 -6.39 -5.76
C TRP A 118 -17.79 -6.32 -6.55
N LYS A 119 -17.81 -6.96 -7.72
CA LYS A 119 -19.01 -7.04 -8.56
C LYS A 119 -19.97 -8.09 -8.01
N LEU A 120 -21.27 -7.81 -8.16
CA LEU A 120 -22.35 -8.74 -7.78
C LEU A 120 -23.11 -9.18 -9.02
N ASP A 121 -23.62 -10.43 -9.01
CA ASP A 121 -24.61 -10.91 -9.97
C ASP A 121 -26.03 -10.41 -9.63
N GLU A 122 -27.01 -10.85 -10.41
CA GLU A 122 -28.43 -10.50 -10.21
C GLU A 122 -28.99 -11.04 -8.90
N GLU A 123 -28.41 -12.11 -8.36
CA GLU A 123 -28.78 -12.72 -7.07
C GLU A 123 -28.02 -12.10 -5.88
N GLY A 124 -27.15 -11.09 -6.12
CA GLY A 124 -26.34 -10.42 -5.08
C GLY A 124 -25.13 -11.21 -4.61
N LYS A 125 -24.68 -12.22 -5.37
CA LYS A 125 -23.47 -12.98 -5.04
C LYS A 125 -22.22 -12.34 -5.64
N PRO A 126 -21.10 -12.32 -4.92
CA PRO A 126 -19.84 -11.84 -5.44
C PRO A 126 -19.36 -12.65 -6.64
N THR A 127 -19.06 -11.96 -7.75
CA THR A 127 -18.55 -12.55 -8.99
C THR A 127 -17.06 -12.33 -9.18
N GLY A 128 -16.48 -11.31 -8.53
CA GLY A 128 -15.07 -11.02 -8.60
C GLY A 128 -14.70 -9.68 -7.98
N PRO A 129 -13.41 -9.47 -7.75
CA PRO A 129 -12.93 -8.18 -7.26
C PRO A 129 -13.08 -7.12 -8.34
N ASP A 130 -13.38 -5.90 -7.91
CA ASP A 130 -13.42 -4.72 -8.76
C ASP A 130 -12.29 -3.76 -8.38
N GLN A 131 -12.53 -2.84 -7.47
CA GLN A 131 -11.60 -1.79 -7.11
C GLN A 131 -11.11 -1.93 -5.66
N ARG A 132 -9.89 -1.47 -5.43
CA ARG A 132 -9.33 -1.30 -4.09
C ARG A 132 -8.79 0.10 -3.94
N GLU A 133 -9.00 0.67 -2.77
CA GLU A 133 -8.46 1.97 -2.40
C GLU A 133 -7.83 1.88 -1.01
N THR A 134 -6.80 2.67 -0.80
CA THR A 134 -6.21 2.88 0.52
C THR A 134 -5.73 4.31 0.63
N GLY A 135 -5.79 4.86 1.83
CA GLY A 135 -5.41 6.25 2.04
C GLY A 135 -5.58 6.72 3.46
N PHE A 136 -5.59 8.04 3.60
CA PHE A 136 -5.67 8.69 4.90
C PHE A 136 -6.68 9.84 4.84
N TRP A 137 -7.44 9.99 5.93
CA TRP A 137 -8.32 11.11 6.19
C TRP A 137 -7.78 11.88 7.38
N ARG A 138 -7.72 13.17 7.28
CA ARG A 138 -7.32 14.05 8.38
C ARG A 138 -8.10 15.36 8.34
N ILE A 139 -8.07 16.08 9.44
CA ILE A 139 -8.56 17.46 9.50
C ILE A 139 -7.33 18.38 9.52
N ASN A 140 -7.28 19.32 8.59
CA ASN A 140 -6.20 20.31 8.52
C ASN A 140 -6.41 21.46 9.51
N ASN A 141 -5.47 22.42 9.52
CA ASN A 141 -5.51 23.56 10.43
C ASN A 141 -6.63 24.59 10.11
N GLU A 142 -7.31 24.43 8.99
CA GLU A 142 -8.44 25.26 8.53
C GLU A 142 -9.79 24.57 8.78
N ASP A 143 -9.81 23.50 9.57
CA ASP A 143 -10.96 22.65 9.86
C ASP A 143 -11.56 21.97 8.62
N GLU A 144 -10.77 21.80 7.56
CA GLU A 144 -11.16 21.10 6.36
C GLU A 144 -10.73 19.61 6.41
N ILE A 145 -11.58 18.74 5.86
CA ILE A 145 -11.27 17.33 5.71
C ILE A 145 -10.39 17.14 4.47
N GLU A 146 -9.19 16.65 4.68
CA GLU A 146 -8.30 16.22 3.61
C GLU A 146 -8.37 14.70 3.45
N PHE A 147 -8.55 14.26 2.20
CA PHE A 147 -8.54 12.87 1.82
C PHE A 147 -7.48 12.61 0.76
N ILE A 148 -6.52 11.78 1.09
CA ILE A 148 -5.44 11.36 0.18
C ILE A 148 -5.57 9.86 0.02
N CYS A 149 -5.81 9.39 -1.21
CA CYS A 149 -5.90 7.97 -1.49
C CYS A 149 -5.20 7.59 -2.79
N VAL A 150 -4.91 6.32 -2.89
CA VAL A 150 -4.52 5.64 -4.12
C VAL A 150 -5.50 4.50 -4.36
N HIS A 151 -5.80 4.24 -5.63
CA HIS A 151 -6.69 3.17 -6.02
C HIS A 151 -6.04 2.29 -7.09
N SER A 152 -6.40 1.00 -7.04
CA SER A 152 -6.05 0.06 -8.09
C SER A 152 -7.03 0.28 -9.25
N THR A 153 -6.61 0.97 -10.28
CA THR A 153 -7.32 0.95 -11.58
C THR A 153 -6.82 -0.21 -12.42
N ARG A 154 -7.71 -0.84 -13.14
CA ARG A 154 -7.35 -1.70 -14.27
C ARG A 154 -7.18 -0.88 -15.53
#